data_81cf422a44241a4cac60cf9244ff7188
#
_entry.id   81cf422a44241a4cac60cf9244ff7188
#
_cell.length_a   1.000
_cell.length_b   1.000
_cell.length_c   1.000
_cell.angle_alpha   90.00
_cell.angle_beta   90.00
_cell.angle_gamma   90.00
#
_symmetry.space_group_name_H-M   'P 1'
#
loop_
_entity.id
_entity.type
_entity.pdbx_description
1 polymer ?
#
loop_
_entity_poly.entity_id
_entity_poly.type
_entity_poly.pdbx_seq_one_letter_code
_entity_poly.pdbx_strand_id
1 'polypeptide(L)'
;MDWSPDEAIDNMLWHVAIQNAIEYSGKAAPGSVIGRIMSIRQDLRPHGKILSPLIAKKVAQANKLATDEGLDYLRSILETEAPELLEQRQKQAKRTGLPELLNAEKGKVVLRFAPNPNGPLSFGHARGIIINGEYAKEYDGELILRFDDTDTSVKPPMLEAYDLIQKEAEWLLGFVPHRVVIASDRIEHYYQYVEQMLNGGFGYVCKCSAE
;
A
#
# COMPACT_ATOMS: atom_id res chain seq x y z
N MET A 1 11.42 18.66 -31.81
CA MET A 1 11.51 19.87 -30.96
C MET A 1 11.87 19.40 -29.57
N ASP A 2 12.97 19.89 -29.03
CA ASP A 2 13.34 19.57 -27.66
C ASP A 2 12.33 20.24 -26.74
N TRP A 3 11.69 19.46 -25.88
CA TRP A 3 10.75 19.96 -24.89
C TRP A 3 11.49 20.85 -23.87
N SER A 4 10.96 22.01 -23.56
CA SER A 4 11.45 22.89 -22.50
C SER A 4 10.27 23.33 -21.61
N PRO A 5 10.48 23.54 -20.30
CA PRO A 5 9.43 24.04 -19.44
C PRO A 5 9.03 25.45 -19.86
N ASP A 6 7.73 25.71 -19.85
CA ASP A 6 7.17 27.05 -19.97
C ASP A 6 7.32 27.84 -18.66
N GLU A 7 6.94 29.11 -18.68
CA GLU A 7 7.02 30.01 -17.51
C GLU A 7 6.15 29.50 -16.34
N ALA A 8 5.00 28.91 -16.63
CA ALA A 8 4.10 28.38 -15.59
C ALA A 8 4.73 27.18 -14.87
N ILE A 9 5.40 26.30 -15.62
CA ILE A 9 6.15 25.19 -15.03
C ILE A 9 7.35 25.72 -14.23
N ASP A 10 8.12 26.65 -14.76
CA ASP A 10 9.29 27.22 -14.06
C ASP A 10 8.89 27.89 -12.73
N ASN A 11 7.80 28.64 -12.70
CA ASN A 11 7.24 29.24 -11.50
C ASN A 11 6.78 28.16 -10.49
N MET A 12 6.11 27.12 -10.96
CA MET A 12 5.71 25.99 -10.09
C MET A 12 6.93 25.30 -9.46
N LEU A 13 8.01 25.07 -10.24
CA LEU A 13 9.26 24.48 -9.71
C LEU A 13 9.84 25.37 -8.60
N TRP A 14 9.79 26.68 -8.78
CA TRP A 14 10.28 27.66 -7.82
C TRP A 14 9.46 27.65 -6.54
N HIS A 15 8.15 27.77 -6.63
CA HIS A 15 7.26 27.80 -5.47
C HIS A 15 7.32 26.50 -4.65
N VAL A 16 7.40 25.34 -5.31
CA VAL A 16 7.55 24.05 -4.61
C VAL A 16 8.93 23.94 -3.94
N ALA A 17 9.99 24.52 -4.53
CA ALA A 17 11.32 24.55 -3.90
C ALA A 17 11.31 25.46 -2.65
N ILE A 18 10.70 26.64 -2.71
CA ILE A 18 10.53 27.54 -1.55
C ILE A 18 9.73 26.86 -0.46
N GLN A 19 8.60 26.26 -0.80
CA GLN A 19 7.78 25.56 0.18
C GLN A 19 8.57 24.45 0.90
N ASN A 20 9.35 23.66 0.14
CA ASN A 20 10.19 22.63 0.73
C ASN A 20 11.29 23.22 1.63
N ALA A 21 11.86 24.37 1.27
CA ALA A 21 12.81 25.09 2.12
C ALA A 21 12.18 25.54 3.44
N ILE A 22 10.95 26.06 3.41
CA ILE A 22 10.20 26.44 4.62
C ILE A 22 9.92 25.21 5.49
N GLU A 23 9.40 24.13 4.88
CA GLU A 23 9.05 22.87 5.59
C GLU A 23 10.27 22.24 6.30
N TYR A 24 11.46 22.37 5.73
CA TYR A 24 12.70 21.77 6.25
C TYR A 24 13.70 22.79 6.79
N SER A 25 13.23 23.93 7.25
CA SER A 25 14.04 24.96 7.93
C SER A 25 15.28 25.40 7.14
N GLY A 26 15.08 25.70 5.86
CA GLY A 26 16.14 26.15 4.94
C GLY A 26 16.95 25.03 4.28
N LYS A 27 16.55 23.76 4.45
CA LYS A 27 17.26 22.59 3.91
C LYS A 27 16.39 21.81 2.93
N ALA A 28 15.91 22.47 1.88
CA ALA A 28 15.18 21.80 0.80
C ALA A 28 16.07 20.76 0.12
N ALA A 29 15.47 19.62 -0.28
CA ALA A 29 16.15 18.54 -0.97
C ALA A 29 15.58 18.34 -2.39
N PRO A 30 16.42 18.28 -3.44
CA PRO A 30 15.95 18.11 -4.82
C PRO A 30 15.05 16.88 -5.02
N GLY A 31 15.39 15.75 -4.38
CA GLY A 31 14.59 14.52 -4.46
C GLY A 31 13.18 14.66 -3.90
N SER A 32 13.01 15.42 -2.80
CA SER A 32 11.71 15.71 -2.21
C SER A 32 10.86 16.59 -3.13
N VAL A 33 11.47 17.63 -3.71
CA VAL A 33 10.82 18.56 -4.65
C VAL A 33 10.42 17.83 -5.94
N ILE A 34 11.30 17.01 -6.52
CA ILE A 34 10.99 16.18 -7.70
C ILE A 34 9.80 15.27 -7.42
N GLY A 35 9.84 14.53 -6.31
CA GLY A 35 8.75 13.62 -5.93
C GLY A 35 7.41 14.33 -5.81
N ARG A 36 7.40 15.52 -5.23
CA ARG A 36 6.19 16.35 -5.09
C ARG A 36 5.66 16.83 -6.43
N ILE A 37 6.52 17.37 -7.30
CA ILE A 37 6.15 17.83 -8.64
C ILE A 37 5.57 16.69 -9.47
N MET A 38 6.24 15.52 -9.49
CA MET A 38 5.77 14.34 -10.22
C MET A 38 4.48 13.72 -9.66
N SER A 39 4.14 14.03 -8.41
CA SER A 39 2.86 13.66 -7.81
C SER A 39 1.72 14.59 -8.24
N ILE A 40 1.98 15.89 -8.36
CA ILE A 40 0.99 16.91 -8.76
C ILE A 40 0.77 16.91 -10.28
N ARG A 41 1.86 16.83 -11.05
CA ARG A 41 1.90 16.88 -12.51
C ARG A 41 2.51 15.61 -13.08
N GLN A 42 1.69 14.57 -13.19
CA GLN A 42 2.12 13.25 -13.69
C GLN A 42 2.56 13.30 -15.16
N ASP A 43 2.03 14.25 -15.91
CA ASP A 43 2.39 14.54 -17.32
C ASP A 43 3.86 14.97 -17.49
N LEU A 44 4.50 15.46 -16.44
CA LEU A 44 5.91 15.87 -16.47
C LEU A 44 6.90 14.71 -16.24
N ARG A 45 6.43 13.52 -15.90
CA ARG A 45 7.29 12.34 -15.64
C ARG A 45 8.23 11.97 -16.81
N PRO A 46 7.80 12.02 -18.08
CA PRO A 46 8.69 11.74 -19.21
C PRO A 46 9.85 12.75 -19.32
N HIS A 47 9.69 13.96 -18.79
CA HIS A 47 10.66 15.05 -18.87
C HIS A 47 11.57 15.15 -17.62
N GLY A 48 11.56 14.13 -16.75
CA GLY A 48 12.30 14.12 -15.48
C GLY A 48 13.80 14.39 -15.63
N LYS A 49 14.43 13.92 -16.72
CA LYS A 49 15.85 14.17 -17.01
C LYS A 49 16.18 15.65 -17.26
N ILE A 50 15.24 16.39 -17.87
CA ILE A 50 15.39 17.81 -18.17
C ILE A 50 15.06 18.63 -16.89
N LEU A 51 14.05 18.22 -16.16
CA LEU A 51 13.59 18.95 -14.96
C LEU A 51 14.54 18.78 -13.76
N SER A 52 15.20 17.65 -13.60
CA SER A 52 16.09 17.38 -12.46
C SER A 52 17.16 18.44 -12.23
N PRO A 53 17.95 18.88 -13.23
CA PRO A 53 18.95 19.92 -13.03
C PRO A 53 18.33 21.30 -12.76
N LEU A 54 17.16 21.61 -13.35
CA LEU A 54 16.44 22.85 -13.10
C LEU A 54 15.93 22.90 -11.65
N ILE A 55 15.34 21.81 -11.18
CA ILE A 55 14.88 21.69 -9.79
C ILE A 55 16.05 21.79 -8.81
N ALA A 56 17.17 21.14 -9.08
CA ALA A 56 18.36 21.25 -8.23
C ALA A 56 18.85 22.71 -8.12
N LYS A 57 18.83 23.47 -9.23
CA LYS A 57 19.17 24.90 -9.25
C LYS A 57 18.19 25.73 -8.41
N LYS A 58 16.87 25.51 -8.57
CA LYS A 58 15.83 26.22 -7.79
C LYS A 58 15.94 25.91 -6.29
N VAL A 59 16.20 24.64 -5.94
CA VAL A 59 16.42 24.22 -4.55
C VAL A 59 17.65 24.90 -3.95
N ALA A 60 18.76 24.97 -4.69
CA ALA A 60 19.95 25.67 -4.21
C ALA A 60 19.69 27.17 -4.00
N GLN A 61 18.93 27.81 -4.89
CA GLN A 61 18.51 29.21 -4.75
C GLN A 61 17.61 29.41 -3.52
N ALA A 62 16.61 28.55 -3.33
CA ALA A 62 15.70 28.64 -2.18
C ALA A 62 16.46 28.46 -0.84
N ASN A 63 17.38 27.50 -0.77
CA ASN A 63 18.21 27.29 0.43
C ASN A 63 19.14 28.47 0.70
N LYS A 64 19.71 29.06 -0.34
CA LYS A 64 20.53 30.27 -0.22
C LYS A 64 19.71 31.44 0.32
N LEU A 65 18.54 31.72 -0.27
CA LEU A 65 17.63 32.77 0.20
C LEU A 65 17.18 32.53 1.65
N ALA A 66 16.91 31.26 2.03
CA ALA A 66 16.57 30.94 3.41
C ALA A 66 17.72 31.29 4.39
N THR A 67 18.98 31.20 3.95
CA THR A 67 20.15 31.55 4.75
C THR A 67 20.40 33.05 4.80
N ASP A 68 20.24 33.73 3.66
CA ASP A 68 20.57 35.15 3.49
C ASP A 68 19.46 36.06 4.06
N GLU A 69 18.18 35.77 3.76
CA GLU A 69 17.02 36.60 4.08
C GLU A 69 16.09 36.02 5.15
N GLY A 70 16.26 34.74 5.46
CA GLY A 70 15.43 34.03 6.45
C GLY A 70 14.17 33.39 5.89
N LEU A 71 13.52 32.58 6.74
CA LEU A 71 12.33 31.82 6.34
C LEU A 71 11.06 32.70 6.17
N ASP A 72 11.00 33.81 6.89
CA ASP A 72 9.85 34.72 6.81
C ASP A 72 9.81 35.45 5.46
N TYR A 73 10.96 35.74 4.89
CA TYR A 73 11.06 36.26 3.53
C TYR A 73 10.54 35.26 2.50
N LEU A 74 10.92 33.98 2.62
CA LEU A 74 10.39 32.93 1.75
C LEU A 74 8.87 32.78 1.89
N ARG A 75 8.34 32.93 3.10
CA ARG A 75 6.88 32.90 3.33
C ARG A 75 6.18 34.06 2.63
N SER A 76 6.72 35.27 2.70
CA SER A 76 6.13 36.43 2.04
C SER A 76 6.07 36.28 0.52
N ILE A 77 7.05 35.60 -0.09
CA ILE A 77 6.99 35.24 -1.52
C ILE A 77 5.80 34.33 -1.80
N LEU A 78 5.63 33.25 -1.03
CA LEU A 78 4.51 32.34 -1.24
C LEU A 78 3.15 32.97 -0.91
N GLU A 79 3.07 33.85 0.10
CA GLU A 79 1.84 34.59 0.42
C GLU A 79 1.36 35.44 -0.76
N THR A 80 2.32 35.95 -1.54
CA THR A 80 2.02 36.82 -2.69
C THR A 80 1.78 36.03 -3.98
N GLU A 81 2.58 35.00 -4.23
CA GLU A 81 2.65 34.32 -5.54
C GLU A 81 1.93 32.97 -5.57
N ALA A 82 1.83 32.27 -4.43
CA ALA A 82 1.25 30.91 -4.35
C ALA A 82 0.71 30.61 -2.93
N PRO A 83 -0.28 31.38 -2.43
CA PRO A 83 -0.78 31.25 -1.07
C PRO A 83 -1.34 29.86 -0.74
N GLU A 84 -1.85 29.13 -1.73
CA GLU A 84 -2.34 27.76 -1.59
C GLU A 84 -1.26 26.76 -1.13
N LEU A 85 0.02 27.09 -1.36
CA LEU A 85 1.12 26.25 -0.92
C LEU A 85 1.48 26.46 0.56
N LEU A 86 0.99 27.49 1.19
CA LEU A 86 1.16 27.76 2.62
C LEU A 86 0.10 27.10 3.48
N GLU A 87 -1.01 26.66 2.89
CA GLU A 87 -1.98 25.87 3.60
C GLU A 87 -1.28 24.62 4.17
N GLN A 88 -1.22 24.57 5.49
CA GLN A 88 -0.60 23.44 6.19
C GLN A 88 -1.36 22.18 5.78
N ARG A 89 -0.69 21.28 5.06
CA ARG A 89 -1.14 19.90 4.99
C ARG A 89 -1.33 19.44 6.44
N GLN A 90 -2.56 19.15 6.82
CA GLN A 90 -2.78 18.40 8.03
C GLN A 90 -1.87 17.17 7.94
N LYS A 91 -0.78 17.16 8.73
CA LYS A 91 0.04 15.96 8.87
C LYS A 91 -0.92 14.88 9.27
N GLN A 92 -1.20 13.93 8.35
CA GLN A 92 -1.99 12.77 8.74
C GLN A 92 -1.31 12.21 9.99
N ALA A 93 -2.04 12.19 11.09
CA ALA A 93 -1.55 11.59 12.31
C ALA A 93 -1.02 10.21 11.94
N LYS A 94 0.23 9.91 12.36
CA LYS A 94 0.78 8.58 12.12
C LYS A 94 -0.22 7.59 12.67
N ARG A 95 -0.83 6.80 11.82
CA ARG A 95 -1.74 5.75 12.24
C ARG A 95 -0.93 4.81 13.14
N THR A 96 -1.32 4.73 14.40
CA THR A 96 -0.80 3.76 15.37
C THR A 96 -1.83 2.64 15.45
N GLY A 97 -1.42 1.42 15.13
CA GLY A 97 -2.32 0.26 15.14
C GLY A 97 -3.05 0.00 13.81
N LEU A 98 -3.89 -1.00 13.83
CA LEU A 98 -4.76 -1.38 12.71
C LEU A 98 -6.00 -0.48 12.67
N PRO A 99 -6.54 -0.17 11.47
CA PRO A 99 -7.83 0.52 11.37
C PRO A 99 -8.95 -0.32 11.97
N GLU A 100 -9.92 0.31 12.60
CA GLU A 100 -11.11 -0.39 13.08
C GLU A 100 -11.87 -1.08 11.94
N LEU A 101 -12.37 -2.27 12.19
CA LEU A 101 -13.24 -2.98 11.25
C LEU A 101 -14.65 -2.39 11.33
N LEU A 102 -15.18 -1.99 10.17
CA LEU A 102 -16.53 -1.44 10.08
C LEU A 102 -17.58 -2.50 10.46
N ASN A 103 -18.52 -2.13 11.33
CA ASN A 103 -19.62 -3.00 11.77
C ASN A 103 -19.16 -4.32 12.45
N ALA A 104 -17.95 -4.36 12.99
CA ALA A 104 -17.45 -5.51 13.71
C ALA A 104 -17.87 -5.50 15.18
N GLU A 105 -18.23 -6.66 15.70
CA GLU A 105 -18.57 -6.88 17.10
C GLU A 105 -17.53 -7.83 17.73
N LYS A 106 -17.08 -7.52 18.94
CA LYS A 106 -16.17 -8.42 19.68
C LYS A 106 -16.80 -9.79 19.87
N GLY A 107 -16.01 -10.82 19.70
CA GLY A 107 -16.44 -12.22 19.79
C GLY A 107 -17.17 -12.76 18.55
N LYS A 108 -17.46 -11.92 17.54
CA LYS A 108 -18.16 -12.35 16.32
C LYS A 108 -17.33 -12.25 15.06
N VAL A 109 -16.12 -11.70 15.13
CA VAL A 109 -15.23 -11.56 13.99
C VAL A 109 -14.60 -12.90 13.65
N VAL A 110 -14.72 -13.31 12.39
CA VAL A 110 -14.08 -14.51 11.85
C VAL A 110 -13.16 -14.10 10.70
N LEU A 111 -11.91 -14.42 10.84
CA LEU A 111 -10.85 -14.07 9.91
C LEU A 111 -10.25 -15.33 9.29
N ARG A 112 -9.64 -15.21 8.13
CA ARG A 112 -9.06 -16.35 7.43
C ARG A 112 -7.73 -15.98 6.79
N PHE A 113 -6.74 -16.84 7.01
CA PHE A 113 -5.54 -16.90 6.20
C PHE A 113 -5.55 -18.20 5.39
N ALA A 114 -5.35 -18.11 4.08
CA ALA A 114 -5.56 -19.22 3.15
C ALA A 114 -4.35 -19.44 2.22
N PRO A 115 -3.22 -19.97 2.74
CA PRO A 115 -2.06 -20.28 1.92
C PRO A 115 -2.26 -21.56 1.10
N ASN A 116 -1.61 -21.63 -0.06
CA ASN A 116 -1.41 -22.89 -0.74
C ASN A 116 -0.24 -23.63 -0.06
N PRO A 117 -0.36 -24.94 0.30
CA PRO A 117 0.68 -25.68 1.01
C PRO A 117 1.75 -26.23 0.04
N ASN A 118 2.36 -25.40 -0.78
CA ASN A 118 3.41 -25.79 -1.73
C ASN A 118 4.83 -25.42 -1.29
N GLY A 119 5.02 -25.14 -0.01
CA GLY A 119 6.29 -24.78 0.61
C GLY A 119 6.12 -23.96 1.88
N PRO A 120 7.22 -23.46 2.47
CA PRO A 120 7.20 -22.62 3.67
C PRO A 120 6.55 -21.26 3.39
N LEU A 121 6.12 -20.58 4.46
CA LEU A 121 5.63 -19.21 4.35
C LEU A 121 6.77 -18.28 3.92
N SER A 122 6.49 -17.40 2.97
CA SER A 122 7.41 -16.32 2.58
C SER A 122 7.14 -15.07 3.39
N PHE A 123 8.05 -14.10 3.34
CA PHE A 123 7.87 -12.78 3.94
C PHE A 123 6.59 -12.06 3.45
N GLY A 124 6.19 -12.32 2.20
CA GLY A 124 4.91 -11.81 1.66
C GLY A 124 3.68 -12.38 2.38
N HIS A 125 3.71 -13.66 2.76
CA HIS A 125 2.65 -14.32 3.52
C HIS A 125 2.55 -13.81 4.97
N ALA A 126 3.69 -13.44 5.59
CA ALA A 126 3.73 -12.94 6.96
C ALA A 126 2.82 -11.71 7.16
N ARG A 127 2.79 -10.80 6.17
CA ARG A 127 1.89 -9.63 6.22
C ARG A 127 0.42 -10.03 6.34
N GLY A 128 -0.01 -11.01 5.56
CA GLY A 128 -1.39 -11.47 5.56
C GLY A 128 -1.78 -12.13 6.87
N ILE A 129 -0.95 -13.05 7.37
CA ILE A 129 -1.26 -13.80 8.58
C ILE A 129 -1.20 -12.91 9.84
N ILE A 130 -0.21 -12.01 9.94
CA ILE A 130 -0.07 -11.12 11.10
C ILE A 130 -1.26 -10.15 11.20
N ILE A 131 -1.68 -9.52 10.09
CA ILE A 131 -2.85 -8.61 10.10
C ILE A 131 -4.11 -9.35 10.56
N ASN A 132 -4.38 -10.54 10.04
CA ASN A 132 -5.52 -11.34 10.46
C ASN A 132 -5.42 -11.76 11.93
N GLY A 133 -4.23 -12.14 12.39
CA GLY A 133 -3.98 -12.52 13.77
C GLY A 133 -4.16 -11.37 14.76
N GLU A 134 -3.67 -10.19 14.43
CA GLU A 134 -3.83 -9.00 15.27
C GLU A 134 -5.30 -8.57 15.38
N TYR A 135 -6.06 -8.63 14.28
CA TYR A 135 -7.51 -8.41 14.35
C TYR A 135 -8.22 -9.49 15.16
N ALA A 136 -7.82 -10.75 15.06
CA ALA A 136 -8.42 -11.81 15.87
C ALA A 136 -8.19 -11.57 17.38
N LYS A 137 -6.99 -11.09 17.75
CA LYS A 137 -6.71 -10.68 19.15
C LYS A 137 -7.52 -9.47 19.58
N GLU A 138 -7.54 -8.42 18.76
CA GLU A 138 -8.21 -7.15 19.11
C GLU A 138 -9.72 -7.31 19.29
N TYR A 139 -10.33 -8.14 18.44
CA TYR A 139 -11.79 -8.35 18.45
C TYR A 139 -12.24 -9.60 19.19
N ASP A 140 -11.34 -10.31 19.89
CA ASP A 140 -11.65 -11.61 20.52
C ASP A 140 -12.35 -12.56 19.54
N GLY A 141 -11.80 -12.58 18.32
CA GLY A 141 -12.37 -13.25 17.15
C GLY A 141 -11.69 -14.58 16.84
N GLU A 142 -12.23 -15.29 15.85
CA GLU A 142 -11.69 -16.57 15.37
C GLU A 142 -10.75 -16.34 14.18
N LEU A 143 -9.56 -16.95 14.18
CA LEU A 143 -8.69 -17.08 13.02
C LEU A 143 -8.73 -18.49 12.46
N ILE A 144 -9.11 -18.62 11.20
CA ILE A 144 -9.10 -19.88 10.44
C ILE A 144 -7.85 -19.92 9.56
N LEU A 145 -7.04 -20.95 9.71
CA LEU A 145 -6.01 -21.32 8.75
C LEU A 145 -6.63 -22.31 7.75
N ARG A 146 -6.75 -21.92 6.48
CA ARG A 146 -7.29 -22.76 5.42
C ARG A 146 -6.21 -23.08 4.40
N PHE A 147 -5.93 -24.34 4.19
CA PHE A 147 -5.06 -24.79 3.11
C PHE A 147 -5.82 -24.80 1.78
N ASP A 148 -5.37 -24.01 0.81
CA ASP A 148 -5.91 -23.96 -0.57
C ASP A 148 -5.10 -24.93 -1.45
N ASP A 149 -5.40 -26.20 -1.33
CA ASP A 149 -4.64 -27.33 -1.88
C ASP A 149 -5.31 -28.00 -3.10
N THR A 150 -6.26 -27.34 -3.72
CA THR A 150 -7.04 -27.90 -4.85
C THR A 150 -6.35 -27.75 -6.21
N ASP A 151 -5.28 -26.95 -6.32
CA ASP A 151 -4.50 -26.80 -7.55
C ASP A 151 -3.31 -27.77 -7.56
N THR A 152 -3.51 -28.94 -8.16
CA THR A 152 -2.49 -29.97 -8.25
C THR A 152 -1.57 -29.85 -9.46
N SER A 153 -1.87 -28.94 -10.39
CA SER A 153 -1.13 -28.78 -11.65
C SER A 153 -0.06 -27.70 -11.60
N VAL A 154 -0.40 -26.51 -11.11
CA VAL A 154 0.50 -25.35 -11.07
C VAL A 154 1.20 -25.21 -9.72
N LYS A 155 0.50 -25.54 -8.63
CA LYS A 155 1.00 -25.45 -7.26
C LYS A 155 0.69 -26.72 -6.48
N PRO A 156 1.32 -27.85 -6.84
CA PRO A 156 1.06 -29.11 -6.17
C PRO A 156 1.35 -29.00 -4.66
N PRO A 157 0.45 -29.48 -3.80
CA PRO A 157 0.66 -29.46 -2.36
C PRO A 157 1.79 -30.41 -1.94
N MET A 158 2.57 -30.00 -0.93
CA MET A 158 3.63 -30.79 -0.30
C MET A 158 3.16 -31.21 1.09
N LEU A 159 3.27 -32.50 1.42
CA LEU A 159 2.79 -33.03 2.71
C LEU A 159 3.43 -32.32 3.91
N GLU A 160 4.73 -32.08 3.83
CA GLU A 160 5.48 -31.40 4.91
C GLU A 160 5.05 -29.95 5.12
N ALA A 161 4.49 -29.30 4.09
CA ALA A 161 4.09 -27.90 4.16
C ALA A 161 2.87 -27.69 5.07
N TYR A 162 1.99 -28.66 5.24
CA TYR A 162 0.84 -28.53 6.14
C TYR A 162 1.28 -28.35 7.60
N ASP A 163 2.21 -29.16 8.08
CA ASP A 163 2.74 -29.03 9.43
C ASP A 163 3.65 -27.81 9.58
N LEU A 164 4.48 -27.54 8.55
CA LEU A 164 5.41 -26.45 8.56
C LEU A 164 4.68 -25.09 8.65
N ILE A 165 3.68 -24.88 7.82
CA ILE A 165 2.88 -23.65 7.80
C ILE A 165 2.13 -23.45 9.13
N GLN A 166 1.63 -24.50 9.75
CA GLN A 166 0.99 -24.39 11.07
C GLN A 166 1.99 -23.90 12.14
N LYS A 167 3.20 -24.49 12.17
CA LYS A 167 4.27 -24.09 13.10
C LYS A 167 4.74 -22.65 12.85
N GLU A 168 4.92 -22.26 11.58
CA GLU A 168 5.30 -20.91 11.20
C GLU A 168 4.19 -19.89 11.53
N ALA A 169 2.92 -20.26 11.34
CA ALA A 169 1.78 -19.46 11.73
C ALA A 169 1.74 -19.23 13.24
N GLU A 170 1.87 -20.28 14.03
CA GLU A 170 1.94 -20.20 15.50
C GLU A 170 3.10 -19.31 15.96
N TRP A 171 4.28 -19.50 15.37
CA TRP A 171 5.46 -18.68 15.68
C TRP A 171 5.25 -17.19 15.37
N LEU A 172 4.66 -16.85 14.21
CA LEU A 172 4.39 -15.48 13.81
C LEU A 172 3.31 -14.79 14.68
N LEU A 173 2.30 -15.54 15.06
CA LEU A 173 1.12 -15.06 15.77
C LEU A 173 1.30 -15.03 17.30
N GLY A 174 2.15 -15.94 17.83
CA GLY A 174 2.24 -16.22 19.26
C GLY A 174 1.03 -17.00 19.81
N PHE A 175 0.18 -17.54 18.94
CA PHE A 175 -0.94 -18.43 19.29
C PHE A 175 -1.27 -19.36 18.12
N VAL A 176 -1.88 -20.51 18.42
CA VAL A 176 -2.33 -21.49 17.41
C VAL A 176 -3.60 -20.96 16.74
N PRO A 177 -3.72 -20.97 15.41
CA PRO A 177 -4.98 -20.68 14.74
C PRO A 177 -6.14 -21.49 15.32
N HIS A 178 -7.28 -20.86 15.53
CA HIS A 178 -8.42 -21.45 16.23
C HIS A 178 -9.00 -22.65 15.50
N ARG A 179 -8.86 -22.67 14.17
CA ARG A 179 -9.36 -23.76 13.34
C ARG A 179 -8.47 -23.94 12.10
N VAL A 180 -8.24 -25.19 11.74
CA VAL A 180 -7.55 -25.57 10.48
C VAL A 180 -8.57 -26.20 9.55
N VAL A 181 -8.57 -25.80 8.28
CA VAL A 181 -9.46 -26.30 7.24
C VAL A 181 -8.62 -26.67 6.02
N ILE A 182 -8.88 -27.84 5.45
CA ILE A 182 -8.26 -28.30 4.21
C ILE A 182 -9.31 -28.23 3.10
N ALA A 183 -9.00 -27.49 2.01
CA ALA A 183 -9.97 -27.24 0.96
C ALA A 183 -10.32 -28.52 0.18
N SER A 184 -9.34 -29.38 -0.09
CA SER A 184 -9.57 -30.66 -0.80
C SER A 184 -10.52 -31.60 -0.05
N ASP A 185 -10.52 -31.60 1.28
CA ASP A 185 -11.46 -32.40 2.08
C ASP A 185 -12.92 -31.94 1.95
N ARG A 186 -13.16 -30.81 1.33
CA ARG A 186 -14.46 -30.16 1.23
C ARG A 186 -15.00 -30.07 -0.21
N ILE A 187 -14.42 -30.78 -1.14
CA ILE A 187 -14.77 -30.73 -2.57
C ILE A 187 -16.26 -31.02 -2.80
N GLU A 188 -16.83 -32.02 -2.10
CA GLU A 188 -18.24 -32.37 -2.20
C GLU A 188 -19.17 -31.21 -1.83
N HIS A 189 -18.82 -30.43 -0.81
CA HIS A 189 -19.58 -29.23 -0.45
C HIS A 189 -19.51 -28.17 -1.56
N TYR A 190 -18.34 -28.01 -2.19
CA TYR A 190 -18.20 -27.04 -3.29
C TYR A 190 -19.06 -27.45 -4.49
N TYR A 191 -19.12 -28.74 -4.84
CA TYR A 191 -20.00 -29.23 -5.91
C TYR A 191 -21.47 -28.97 -5.60
N GLN A 192 -21.92 -29.24 -4.38
CA GLN A 192 -23.28 -28.95 -3.95
C GLN A 192 -23.65 -27.47 -4.12
N TYR A 193 -22.77 -26.55 -3.74
CA TYR A 193 -22.99 -25.12 -3.93
C TYR A 193 -22.97 -24.72 -5.41
N VAL A 194 -22.08 -25.26 -6.22
CA VAL A 194 -22.03 -25.02 -7.66
C VAL A 194 -23.35 -25.46 -8.32
N GLU A 195 -23.86 -26.63 -7.98
CA GLU A 195 -25.16 -27.11 -8.48
C GLU A 195 -26.30 -26.19 -8.07
N GLN A 196 -26.32 -25.71 -6.83
CA GLN A 196 -27.32 -24.72 -6.38
C GLN A 196 -27.23 -23.42 -7.17
N MET A 197 -26.02 -22.91 -7.42
CA MET A 197 -25.79 -21.70 -8.20
C MET A 197 -26.26 -21.86 -9.65
N LEU A 198 -25.95 -22.99 -10.29
CA LEU A 198 -26.38 -23.29 -11.65
C LEU A 198 -27.90 -23.41 -11.74
N ASN A 199 -28.52 -24.15 -10.82
CA ASN A 199 -29.98 -24.31 -10.77
C ASN A 199 -30.73 -23.00 -10.49
N GLY A 200 -30.10 -22.12 -9.70
CA GLY A 200 -30.62 -20.79 -9.40
C GLY A 200 -30.41 -19.75 -10.53
N GLY A 201 -29.70 -20.10 -11.60
CA GLY A 201 -29.38 -19.19 -12.70
C GLY A 201 -28.32 -18.15 -12.36
N PHE A 202 -27.56 -18.33 -11.25
CA PHE A 202 -26.47 -17.43 -10.80
C PHE A 202 -25.11 -17.77 -11.42
N GLY A 203 -25.02 -18.86 -12.17
CA GLY A 203 -23.79 -19.32 -12.82
C GLY A 203 -24.08 -20.03 -14.14
N TYR A 204 -23.04 -20.23 -14.92
CA TYR A 204 -23.09 -21.01 -16.16
C TYR A 204 -21.78 -21.77 -16.36
N VAL A 205 -21.84 -22.85 -17.14
CA VAL A 205 -20.65 -23.64 -17.52
C VAL A 205 -20.07 -23.08 -18.81
N CYS A 206 -18.81 -22.66 -18.78
CA CYS A 206 -18.06 -22.22 -19.95
C CYS A 206 -17.13 -23.33 -20.43
N LYS A 207 -17.09 -23.58 -21.74
CA LYS A 207 -16.18 -24.53 -22.41
C LYS A 207 -15.03 -23.84 -23.16
N CYS A 208 -14.82 -22.53 -22.93
CA CYS A 208 -13.69 -21.81 -23.52
C CYS A 208 -12.36 -22.33 -22.94
N SER A 209 -11.29 -22.23 -23.74
CA SER A 209 -9.94 -22.46 -23.24
C SER A 209 -9.56 -21.39 -22.21
N ALA A 210 -8.56 -21.67 -21.39
CA ALA A 210 -8.05 -20.76 -20.37
C ALA A 210 -7.04 -19.71 -20.92
N GLU A 211 -7.01 -19.49 -22.24
CA GLU A 211 -6.15 -18.51 -22.94
C GLU A 211 -6.69 -17.10 -22.81
#